data_f26162c6deac72a923ae31122ce30a7b
#
_entry.id   f26162c6deac72a923ae31122ce30a7b
#
_cell.length_a   1.000
_cell.length_b   1.000
_cell.length_c   1.000
_cell.angle_alpha   90.00
_cell.angle_beta   90.00
_cell.angle_gamma   90.00
#
_symmetry.space_group_name_H-M   'P 1'
#
loop_
_entity.id
_entity.type
_entity.pdbx_description
1 polymer ?
#
loop_
_entity_poly.entity_id
_entity_poly.type
_entity_poly.pdbx_seq_one_letter_code
_entity_poly.pdbx_strand_id
1 'polypeptide(L)'
;MSAIADNPPYILRAPRHGDFGWIVSSHAVLYAREHGWGEPFEGLCAQIVADFVNKSDRTRERCWIAEMNGKNVGSIMLVRDSDEVARIRLLLIDPKARGLGLGTHLVDECICFAREAGYKKITLWTHSVLIAARHIYEKAGFTLTSSEKRKSWGTEVVAEFWDLTL
;
A
#
# COMPACT_ATOMS: atom_id res chain seq x y z
N MET A 1 -9.23 13.31 -12.37
CA MET A 1 -8.94 13.79 -11.00
C MET A 1 -10.15 13.51 -10.13
N SER A 2 -10.03 12.56 -9.22
CA SER A 2 -11.02 12.40 -8.16
C SER A 2 -10.80 13.55 -7.19
N ALA A 3 -11.79 14.44 -7.06
CA ALA A 3 -11.69 15.55 -6.11
C ALA A 3 -11.61 14.97 -4.71
N ILE A 4 -10.44 15.10 -4.06
CA ILE A 4 -10.33 14.95 -2.62
C ILE A 4 -11.22 16.05 -2.04
N ALA A 5 -12.13 15.68 -1.15
CA ALA A 5 -12.97 16.67 -0.48
C ALA A 5 -12.07 17.74 0.15
N ASP A 6 -12.46 19.00 0.05
CA ASP A 6 -11.66 20.14 0.58
C ASP A 6 -11.31 19.99 2.08
N ASN A 7 -12.00 19.11 2.79
CA ASN A 7 -11.74 18.77 4.19
C ASN A 7 -12.12 17.31 4.47
N PRO A 8 -11.25 16.33 4.14
CA PRO A 8 -11.55 14.92 4.38
C PRO A 8 -11.64 14.64 5.89
N PRO A 9 -12.43 13.62 6.31
CA PRO A 9 -12.60 13.27 7.73
C PRO A 9 -11.37 12.60 8.36
N TYR A 10 -10.29 12.45 7.60
CA TYR A 10 -9.04 11.83 8.02
C TYR A 10 -7.85 12.75 7.74
N ILE A 11 -6.74 12.48 8.39
CA ILE A 11 -5.44 13.10 8.11
C ILE A 11 -4.43 12.04 7.66
N LEU A 12 -3.47 12.45 6.85
CA LEU A 12 -2.29 11.64 6.53
C LEU A 12 -1.10 12.17 7.33
N ARG A 13 -0.36 11.28 7.94
CA ARG A 13 0.78 11.63 8.78
C ARG A 13 1.92 10.62 8.71
N ALA A 14 3.10 11.01 9.20
CA ALA A 14 4.21 10.09 9.39
C ALA A 14 3.90 9.08 10.50
N PRO A 15 4.51 7.88 10.45
CA PRO A 15 4.37 6.88 11.50
C PRO A 15 4.87 7.39 12.86
N ARG A 16 4.19 6.96 13.91
CA ARG A 16 4.55 7.12 15.32
C ARG A 16 4.84 5.76 15.92
N HIS A 17 5.37 5.73 17.14
CA HIS A 17 5.61 4.48 17.85
C HIS A 17 4.34 3.62 17.93
N GLY A 18 4.46 2.35 17.56
CA GLY A 18 3.35 1.40 17.49
C GLY A 18 2.65 1.30 16.15
N ASP A 19 2.80 2.26 15.25
CA ASP A 19 2.13 2.25 13.95
C ASP A 19 2.62 1.12 13.04
N PHE A 20 3.89 0.81 13.06
CA PHE A 20 4.43 -0.32 12.28
C PHE A 20 3.87 -1.66 12.74
N GLY A 21 3.72 -1.85 14.04
CA GLY A 21 3.03 -3.02 14.59
C GLY A 21 1.55 -3.06 14.19
N TRP A 22 0.89 -1.91 14.18
CA TRP A 22 -0.49 -1.77 13.72
C TRP A 22 -0.64 -2.17 12.24
N ILE A 23 0.30 -1.76 11.37
CA ILE A 23 0.30 -2.13 9.95
C ILE A 23 0.31 -3.66 9.80
N VAL A 24 1.21 -4.35 10.48
CA VAL A 24 1.31 -5.82 10.42
C VAL A 24 0.05 -6.49 10.93
N SER A 25 -0.40 -6.13 12.13
CA SER A 25 -1.59 -6.70 12.76
C SER A 25 -2.84 -6.47 11.91
N SER A 26 -3.04 -5.27 11.40
CA SER A 26 -4.22 -4.92 10.60
C SER A 26 -4.26 -5.65 9.26
N HIS A 27 -3.12 -5.78 8.57
CA HIS A 27 -3.03 -6.60 7.37
C HIS A 27 -3.37 -8.06 7.66
N ALA A 28 -2.75 -8.65 8.67
CA ALA A 28 -2.96 -10.05 9.01
C ALA A 28 -4.43 -10.35 9.34
N VAL A 29 -5.04 -9.56 10.21
CA VAL A 29 -6.43 -9.79 10.65
C VAL A 29 -7.42 -9.54 9.52
N LEU A 30 -7.28 -8.44 8.78
CA LEU A 30 -8.20 -8.09 7.71
C LEU A 30 -8.17 -9.09 6.56
N TYR A 31 -6.98 -9.44 6.09
CA TYR A 31 -6.83 -10.35 4.95
C TYR A 31 -7.12 -11.82 5.31
N ALA A 32 -6.90 -12.23 6.55
CA ALA A 32 -7.38 -13.53 7.04
C ALA A 32 -8.91 -13.60 7.01
N ARG A 33 -9.57 -12.53 7.44
CA ARG A 33 -11.05 -12.45 7.45
C ARG A 33 -11.64 -12.40 6.06
N GLU A 34 -11.09 -11.57 5.18
CA GLU A 34 -11.67 -11.32 3.85
C GLU A 34 -11.24 -12.34 2.80
N HIS A 35 -10.05 -12.94 2.93
CA HIS A 35 -9.46 -13.79 1.91
C HIS A 35 -8.95 -15.14 2.41
N GLY A 36 -8.99 -15.39 3.72
CA GLY A 36 -8.48 -16.63 4.31
C GLY A 36 -6.97 -16.78 4.25
N TRP A 37 -6.22 -15.70 4.10
CA TRP A 37 -4.75 -15.75 4.03
C TRP A 37 -4.16 -16.05 5.40
N GLY A 38 -3.31 -17.07 5.44
CA GLY A 38 -2.77 -17.62 6.65
C GLY A 38 -1.56 -16.87 7.22
N GLU A 39 -1.04 -17.40 8.30
CA GLU A 39 0.08 -16.86 9.08
C GLU A 39 1.32 -16.46 8.26
N PRO A 40 1.71 -17.16 7.17
CA PRO A 40 2.83 -16.72 6.34
C PRO A 40 2.62 -15.35 5.68
N PHE A 41 1.39 -14.90 5.46
CA PHE A 41 1.11 -13.54 4.99
C PHE A 41 1.45 -12.49 6.05
N GLU A 42 1.14 -12.74 7.31
CA GLU A 42 1.57 -11.89 8.43
C GLU A 42 3.09 -11.79 8.50
N GLY A 43 3.79 -12.93 8.33
CA GLY A 43 5.26 -12.98 8.27
C GLY A 43 5.82 -12.12 7.14
N LEU A 44 5.20 -12.15 5.96
CA LEU A 44 5.57 -11.29 4.83
C LEU A 44 5.42 -9.80 5.18
N CYS A 45 4.29 -9.41 5.75
CA CYS A 45 4.05 -8.04 6.18
C CYS A 45 5.07 -7.58 7.24
N ALA A 46 5.37 -8.44 8.20
CA ALA A 46 6.37 -8.17 9.24
C ALA A 46 7.76 -7.98 8.63
N GLN A 47 8.14 -8.79 7.65
CA GLN A 47 9.43 -8.66 6.97
C GLN A 47 9.54 -7.35 6.20
N ILE A 48 8.50 -6.97 5.46
CA ILE A 48 8.47 -5.69 4.72
C ILE A 48 8.62 -4.51 5.69
N VAL A 49 7.89 -4.54 6.80
CA VAL A 49 7.96 -3.48 7.83
C VAL A 49 9.34 -3.44 8.48
N ALA A 50 9.90 -4.58 8.86
CA ALA A 50 11.23 -4.65 9.45
C ALA A 50 12.31 -4.11 8.51
N ASP A 51 12.26 -4.47 7.24
CA ASP A 51 13.19 -3.96 6.22
C ASP A 51 13.06 -2.44 6.08
N PHE A 52 11.84 -1.91 6.05
CA PHE A 52 11.63 -0.47 6.00
C PHE A 52 12.19 0.25 7.21
N VAL A 53 11.92 -0.23 8.42
CA VAL A 53 12.40 0.40 9.67
C VAL A 53 13.91 0.37 9.76
N ASN A 54 14.54 -0.74 9.37
CA ASN A 54 15.96 -0.97 9.59
C ASN A 54 16.87 -0.50 8.44
N LYS A 55 16.37 -0.45 7.21
CA LYS A 55 17.21 -0.29 6.02
C LYS A 55 16.80 0.88 5.10
N SER A 56 15.67 1.57 5.38
CA SER A 56 15.19 2.58 4.43
C SER A 56 16.03 3.86 4.42
N ASP A 57 16.20 4.40 3.23
CA ASP A 57 16.66 5.76 3.01
C ASP A 57 15.43 6.70 2.96
N ARG A 58 15.21 7.44 4.03
CA ARG A 58 14.02 8.29 4.20
C ARG A 58 13.97 9.49 3.25
N THR A 59 15.03 9.77 2.52
CA THR A 59 15.02 10.76 1.44
C THR A 59 14.36 10.21 0.18
N ARG A 60 14.30 8.88 0.04
CA ARG A 60 13.76 8.18 -1.13
C ARG A 60 12.65 7.18 -0.81
N GLU A 61 12.37 6.94 0.46
CA GLU A 61 11.39 5.97 0.92
C GLU A 61 10.52 6.60 2.01
N ARG A 62 9.24 6.31 2.00
CA ARG A 62 8.29 6.91 2.94
C ARG A 62 7.14 5.96 3.27
N CYS A 63 6.62 6.12 4.48
CA CYS A 63 5.40 5.48 4.93
C CYS A 63 4.40 6.55 5.37
N TRP A 64 3.13 6.38 5.02
CA TRP A 64 2.03 7.23 5.46
C TRP A 64 1.06 6.41 6.30
N ILE A 65 0.57 7.03 7.36
CA ILE A 65 -0.53 6.55 8.17
C ILE A 65 -1.72 7.47 7.97
N ALA A 66 -2.87 6.90 7.71
CA ALA A 66 -4.14 7.63 7.74
C ALA A 66 -4.80 7.47 9.11
N GLU A 67 -5.20 8.58 9.70
CA GLU A 67 -5.84 8.64 11.01
C GLU A 67 -7.19 9.34 10.91
N MET A 68 -8.21 8.74 11.50
CA MET A 68 -9.58 9.28 11.58
C MET A 68 -10.10 9.16 13.00
N ASN A 69 -10.53 10.28 13.58
CA ASN A 69 -11.00 10.33 14.97
C ASN A 69 -9.99 9.73 15.99
N GLY A 70 -8.70 10.02 15.79
CA GLY A 70 -7.62 9.52 16.66
C GLY A 70 -7.28 8.04 16.51
N LYS A 71 -7.80 7.37 15.47
CA LYS A 71 -7.54 5.94 15.19
C LYS A 71 -6.92 5.76 13.81
N ASN A 72 -5.97 4.86 13.73
CA ASN A 72 -5.39 4.46 12.44
C ASN A 72 -6.44 3.76 11.58
N VAL A 73 -6.58 4.21 10.33
CA VAL A 73 -7.56 3.66 9.38
C VAL A 73 -6.97 3.30 8.02
N GLY A 74 -5.70 3.55 7.82
CA GLY A 74 -5.04 3.20 6.57
C GLY A 74 -3.54 3.38 6.62
N SER A 75 -2.86 2.77 5.65
CA SER A 75 -1.41 2.89 5.47
C SER A 75 -1.01 2.66 4.02
N ILE A 76 0.15 3.19 3.66
CA ILE A 76 0.86 2.86 2.42
C ILE A 76 2.35 3.09 2.62
N MET A 77 3.18 2.32 1.92
CA MET A 77 4.63 2.53 1.85
C MET A 77 5.08 2.70 0.42
N LEU A 78 6.06 3.57 0.22
CA LEU A 78 6.86 3.62 -0.99
C LEU A 78 8.30 3.27 -0.62
N VAL A 79 8.83 2.22 -1.22
CA VAL A 79 10.20 1.75 -1.00
C VAL A 79 11.00 1.78 -2.30
N ARG A 80 12.32 1.78 -2.18
CA ARG A 80 13.21 1.70 -3.32
C ARG A 80 13.29 0.27 -3.83
N ASP A 81 13.05 0.08 -5.11
CA ASP A 81 13.29 -1.18 -5.81
C ASP A 81 14.64 -1.16 -6.52
N SER A 82 14.95 -0.04 -7.17
CA SER A 82 16.24 0.28 -7.78
C SER A 82 16.48 1.79 -7.75
N ASP A 83 17.57 2.26 -8.36
CA ASP A 83 17.85 3.71 -8.42
C ASP A 83 16.75 4.49 -9.14
N GLU A 84 16.12 3.90 -10.14
CA GLU A 84 15.11 4.53 -10.98
C GLU A 84 13.68 4.07 -10.69
N VAL A 85 13.50 2.98 -9.92
CA VAL A 85 12.20 2.35 -9.70
C VAL A 85 11.84 2.32 -8.22
N ALA A 86 10.70 2.89 -7.89
CA ALA A 86 10.08 2.75 -6.57
C ALA A 86 9.03 1.63 -6.57
N ARG A 87 8.71 1.13 -5.40
CA ARG A 87 7.68 0.10 -5.21
C ARG A 87 6.68 0.51 -4.14
N ILE A 88 5.40 0.44 -4.48
CA ILE A 88 4.32 0.55 -3.49
C ILE A 88 4.20 -0.76 -2.71
N ARG A 89 4.10 -0.63 -1.40
CA ARG A 89 3.90 -1.74 -0.46
C ARG A 89 2.80 -1.43 0.54
N LEU A 90 2.13 -2.47 1.00
CA LEU A 90 1.26 -2.46 2.18
C LEU A 90 0.20 -1.34 2.16
N LEU A 91 -0.50 -1.17 1.03
CA LEU A 91 -1.71 -0.35 0.98
C LEU A 91 -2.81 -1.08 1.75
N LEU A 92 -3.32 -0.43 2.77
CA LEU A 92 -4.45 -0.93 3.57
C LEU A 92 -5.43 0.20 3.85
N ILE A 93 -6.71 -0.10 3.69
CA ILE A 93 -7.81 0.77 4.10
C ILE A 93 -8.71 -0.02 5.04
N ASP A 94 -8.84 0.47 6.27
CA ASP A 94 -9.80 -0.10 7.22
C ASP A 94 -11.21 -0.05 6.61
N PRO A 95 -12.04 -1.11 6.75
CA PRO A 95 -13.41 -1.10 6.24
C PRO A 95 -14.23 0.12 6.65
N LYS A 96 -13.98 0.68 7.84
CA LYS A 96 -14.65 1.89 8.34
C LYS A 96 -14.32 3.17 7.57
N ALA A 97 -13.20 3.19 6.85
CA ALA A 97 -12.75 4.33 6.05
C ALA A 97 -12.92 4.11 4.54
N ARG A 98 -13.58 3.04 4.13
CA ARG A 98 -13.88 2.79 2.71
C ARG A 98 -14.89 3.79 2.16
N GLY A 99 -14.78 4.10 0.88
CA GLY A 99 -15.68 5.03 0.20
C GLY A 99 -15.41 6.52 0.44
N LEU A 100 -14.32 6.87 1.14
CA LEU A 100 -13.94 8.24 1.45
C LEU A 100 -12.84 8.81 0.53
N GLY A 101 -12.41 8.05 -0.48
CA GLY A 101 -11.31 8.45 -1.36
C GLY A 101 -9.92 8.28 -0.75
N LEU A 102 -9.82 7.65 0.41
CA LEU A 102 -8.56 7.51 1.15
C LEU A 102 -7.50 6.72 0.36
N GLY A 103 -7.89 5.61 -0.28
CA GLY A 103 -6.96 4.80 -1.06
C GLY A 103 -6.36 5.57 -2.23
N THR A 104 -7.18 6.31 -2.96
CA THR A 104 -6.73 7.20 -4.04
C THR A 104 -5.76 8.26 -3.51
N HIS A 105 -6.09 8.91 -2.40
CA HIS A 105 -5.24 9.93 -1.79
C HIS A 105 -3.86 9.35 -1.38
N LEU A 106 -3.83 8.18 -0.75
CA LEU A 106 -2.58 7.51 -0.37
C LEU A 106 -1.70 7.17 -1.59
N VAL A 107 -2.31 6.68 -2.66
CA VAL A 107 -1.58 6.39 -3.91
C VAL A 107 -1.07 7.67 -4.56
N ASP A 108 -1.87 8.73 -4.59
CA ASP A 108 -1.45 10.04 -5.13
C ASP A 108 -0.26 10.62 -4.36
N GLU A 109 -0.24 10.50 -3.02
CA GLU A 109 0.91 10.90 -2.20
C GLU A 109 2.17 10.12 -2.56
N CYS A 110 2.06 8.81 -2.78
CA CYS A 110 3.18 7.99 -3.25
C CYS A 110 3.71 8.47 -4.61
N ILE A 111 2.81 8.77 -5.55
CA ILE A 111 3.19 9.23 -6.89
C ILE A 111 3.89 10.59 -6.82
N CYS A 112 3.35 11.54 -6.07
CA CYS A 112 3.99 12.84 -5.87
C CYS A 112 5.37 12.71 -5.26
N PHE A 113 5.49 11.96 -4.18
CA PHE A 113 6.77 11.73 -3.51
C PHE A 113 7.79 11.03 -4.42
N ALA A 114 7.36 10.03 -5.20
CA ALA A 114 8.24 9.32 -6.12
C ALA A 114 8.82 10.26 -7.20
N ARG A 115 7.99 11.17 -7.73
CA ARG A 115 8.44 12.19 -8.68
C ARG A 115 9.47 13.14 -8.05
N GLU A 116 9.19 13.64 -6.86
CA GLU A 116 10.09 14.54 -6.12
C GLU A 116 11.41 13.86 -5.77
N ALA A 117 11.38 12.56 -5.44
CA ALA A 117 12.57 11.76 -5.14
C ALA A 117 13.38 11.36 -6.39
N GLY A 118 12.89 11.68 -7.59
CA GLY A 118 13.60 11.45 -8.85
C GLY A 118 13.44 10.04 -9.44
N TYR A 119 12.47 9.28 -9.00
CA TYR A 119 12.16 8.00 -9.63
C TYR A 119 11.54 8.20 -11.01
N LYS A 120 11.75 7.24 -11.90
CA LYS A 120 11.18 7.23 -13.25
C LYS A 120 9.98 6.31 -13.40
N LYS A 121 9.83 5.38 -12.48
CA LYS A 121 8.77 4.37 -12.50
C LYS A 121 8.38 3.94 -11.09
N ILE A 122 7.10 3.62 -10.90
CA ILE A 122 6.61 2.91 -9.73
C ILE A 122 6.13 1.54 -10.19
N THR A 123 6.53 0.50 -9.48
CA THR A 123 5.99 -0.85 -9.62
C THR A 123 5.21 -1.24 -8.37
N LEU A 124 4.32 -2.20 -8.50
CA LEU A 124 3.63 -2.80 -7.36
C LEU A 124 3.26 -4.25 -7.66
N TRP A 125 3.06 -4.99 -6.61
CA TRP A 125 2.58 -6.36 -6.63
C TRP A 125 1.29 -6.44 -5.83
N THR A 126 0.26 -7.00 -6.44
CA THR A 126 -1.06 -7.15 -5.83
C THR A 126 -1.68 -8.50 -6.25
N HIS A 127 -2.92 -8.72 -5.89
CA HIS A 127 -3.65 -9.95 -6.20
C HIS A 127 -5.00 -9.63 -6.82
N SER A 128 -5.42 -10.45 -7.77
CA SER A 128 -6.65 -10.22 -8.54
C SER A 128 -7.91 -10.10 -7.68
N VAL A 129 -7.93 -10.73 -6.49
CA VAL A 129 -9.05 -10.64 -5.54
C VAL A 129 -9.19 -9.28 -4.87
N LEU A 130 -8.13 -8.46 -4.89
CA LEU A 130 -8.11 -7.12 -4.30
C LEU A 130 -8.70 -6.10 -5.28
N ILE A 131 -9.98 -6.24 -5.57
CA ILE A 131 -10.69 -5.50 -6.64
C ILE A 131 -10.65 -3.99 -6.41
N ALA A 132 -10.86 -3.54 -5.19
CA ALA A 132 -10.83 -2.12 -4.86
C ALA A 132 -9.44 -1.50 -5.07
N ALA A 133 -8.37 -2.20 -4.69
CA ALA A 133 -6.99 -1.76 -4.91
C ALA A 133 -6.66 -1.71 -6.40
N ARG A 134 -7.03 -2.73 -7.18
CA ARG A 134 -6.86 -2.74 -8.64
C ARG A 134 -7.51 -1.53 -9.29
N HIS A 135 -8.72 -1.21 -8.88
CA HIS A 135 -9.45 -0.06 -9.41
C HIS A 135 -8.75 1.28 -9.11
N ILE A 136 -8.19 1.42 -7.91
CA ILE A 136 -7.38 2.60 -7.53
C ILE A 136 -6.15 2.70 -8.43
N TYR A 137 -5.44 1.60 -8.66
CA TYR A 137 -4.24 1.59 -9.50
C TYR A 137 -4.55 1.92 -10.97
N GLU A 138 -5.60 1.34 -11.54
CA GLU A 138 -6.06 1.66 -12.90
C GLU A 138 -6.38 3.15 -13.04
N LYS A 139 -7.15 3.71 -12.12
CA LYS A 139 -7.48 5.15 -12.12
C LYS A 139 -6.26 6.05 -11.98
N ALA A 140 -5.24 5.63 -11.25
CA ALA A 140 -3.99 6.37 -11.10
C ALA A 140 -3.08 6.29 -12.33
N GLY A 141 -3.41 5.45 -13.31
CA GLY A 141 -2.67 5.30 -14.57
C GLY A 141 -1.70 4.11 -14.60
N PHE A 142 -1.72 3.25 -13.57
CA PHE A 142 -0.95 2.01 -13.62
C PHE A 142 -1.51 1.06 -14.67
N THR A 143 -0.62 0.28 -15.29
CA THR A 143 -0.97 -0.77 -16.24
C THR A 143 -0.53 -2.13 -15.73
N LEU A 144 -1.37 -3.15 -15.94
CA LEU A 144 -1.04 -4.53 -15.64
C LEU A 144 0.05 -5.02 -16.62
N THR A 145 1.19 -5.45 -16.09
CA THR A 145 2.34 -5.91 -16.88
C THR A 145 2.45 -7.43 -16.92
N SER A 146 2.07 -8.11 -15.86
CA SER A 146 2.04 -9.57 -15.82
C SER A 146 1.11 -10.10 -14.74
N SER A 147 0.65 -11.33 -14.90
CA SER A 147 -0.11 -12.06 -13.90
C SER A 147 0.34 -13.51 -13.84
N GLU A 148 0.22 -14.10 -12.65
CA GLU A 148 0.73 -15.44 -12.37
C GLU A 148 -0.16 -16.14 -11.35
N LYS A 149 -0.60 -17.36 -11.67
CA LYS A 149 -1.28 -18.21 -10.69
C LYS A 149 -0.27 -18.77 -9.71
N ARG A 150 -0.55 -18.63 -8.43
CA ARG A 150 0.29 -19.13 -7.34
C ARG A 150 -0.55 -19.79 -6.26
N LYS A 151 0.11 -20.64 -5.47
CA LYS A 151 -0.41 -21.14 -4.21
C LYS A 151 0.35 -20.42 -3.10
N SER A 152 -0.33 -19.52 -2.38
CA SER A 152 0.29 -18.69 -1.35
C SER A 152 -0.65 -18.58 -0.14
N TRP A 153 -0.05 -18.56 1.03
CA TRP A 153 -0.76 -18.35 2.31
C TRP A 153 -1.95 -19.28 2.54
N GLY A 154 -1.85 -20.53 2.04
CA GLY A 154 -2.86 -21.56 2.22
C GLY A 154 -4.00 -21.54 1.20
N THR A 155 -3.93 -20.72 0.15
CA THR A 155 -4.95 -20.58 -0.87
C THR A 155 -4.36 -20.37 -2.26
N GLU A 156 -5.17 -20.62 -3.29
CA GLU A 156 -4.81 -20.26 -4.67
C GLU A 156 -5.06 -18.77 -4.88
N VAL A 157 -4.08 -18.08 -5.45
CA VAL A 157 -4.13 -16.64 -5.74
C VAL A 157 -3.63 -16.38 -7.15
N VAL A 158 -4.06 -15.26 -7.72
CA VAL A 158 -3.49 -14.70 -8.96
C VAL A 158 -2.71 -13.46 -8.58
N ALA A 159 -1.39 -13.56 -8.58
CA ALA A 159 -0.48 -12.43 -8.37
C ALA A 159 -0.44 -11.57 -9.61
N GLU A 160 -0.47 -10.26 -9.45
CA GLU A 160 -0.45 -9.28 -10.52
C GLU A 160 0.65 -8.25 -10.28
N PHE A 161 1.36 -7.88 -11.34
CA PHE A 161 2.35 -6.83 -11.34
C PHE A 161 1.86 -5.66 -12.19
N TRP A 162 1.97 -4.47 -11.63
CA TRP A 162 1.49 -3.23 -12.25
C TRP A 162 2.59 -2.19 -12.23
N ASP A 163 2.71 -1.41 -13.29
CA ASP A 163 3.72 -0.35 -13.43
C ASP A 163 3.08 0.98 -13.80
N LEU A 164 3.69 2.06 -13.31
CA LEU A 164 3.39 3.44 -13.69
C LEU A 164 4.69 4.14 -14.08
N THR A 165 4.77 4.65 -15.30
CA THR A 165 5.84 5.56 -15.72
C THR A 165 5.54 6.97 -15.19
N LEU A 166 6.53 7.58 -14.57
CA LEU A 166 6.40 8.89 -13.92
C LEU A 166 6.69 10.06 -14.88
#